data_ca1db03a010c7e836a7920f3b56e372f
#
_entry.id   ca1db03a010c7e836a7920f3b56e372f
#
_cell.length_a   1.000
_cell.length_b   1.000
_cell.length_c   1.000
_cell.angle_alpha   90.00
_cell.angle_beta   90.00
_cell.angle_gamma   90.00
#
_symmetry.space_group_name_H-M   'P 1'
#
loop_
_entity.id
_entity.type
_entity.pdbx_description
1 polymer ?
#
loop_
_entity_poly.entity_id
_entity_poly.type
_entity_poly.pdbx_seq_one_letter_code
_entity_poly.pdbx_strand_id
1 'polypeptide(L)'
;MAKTTTLNLGTGTFVLLGFAALFFLTTQTTSRGISLGSTPHYNLTAKFDNIGDLKVGAPVSMSGVEMGRVTKIAFDPKEYKAVVSMRIDARYAQIPTDSDAAIYTQGLLGGKFIGLTAGGADTYLKDGSQIDFTQSAFVLENLIGQVLANFTKSSAPADSGSPKSDAPAAPQTKATEKAK
;
A
#
# COMPACT_ATOMS: atom_id res chain seq x y z
N MET A 1 12.90 58.65 -33.38
CA MET A 1 13.43 57.30 -33.10
C MET A 1 13.44 56.88 -31.59
N ALA A 2 13.06 57.72 -30.67
CA ALA A 2 13.09 57.38 -29.21
C ALA A 2 11.88 56.58 -28.66
N LYS A 3 10.72 56.61 -29.34
CA LYS A 3 9.50 55.92 -28.88
C LYS A 3 9.52 54.38 -29.02
N THR A 4 10.24 53.83 -30.00
CA THR A 4 10.31 52.38 -30.20
C THR A 4 11.25 51.69 -29.21
N THR A 5 12.28 52.39 -28.73
CA THR A 5 13.23 51.85 -27.74
C THR A 5 12.60 51.69 -26.38
N THR A 6 11.74 52.62 -25.94
CA THR A 6 11.01 52.52 -24.67
C THR A 6 9.94 51.42 -24.69
N LEU A 7 9.24 51.20 -25.82
CA LEU A 7 8.28 50.11 -25.98
C LEU A 7 8.97 48.76 -25.93
N ASN A 8 10.09 48.61 -26.63
CA ASN A 8 10.86 47.36 -26.66
C ASN A 8 11.47 47.03 -25.27
N LEU A 9 11.92 48.04 -24.52
CA LEU A 9 12.42 47.89 -23.18
C LEU A 9 11.30 47.45 -22.21
N GLY A 10 10.11 48.06 -22.35
CA GLY A 10 8.94 47.69 -21.55
C GLY A 10 8.47 46.24 -21.80
N THR A 11 8.44 45.84 -23.06
CA THR A 11 8.07 44.45 -23.42
C THR A 11 9.12 43.43 -22.91
N GLY A 12 10.39 43.75 -23.03
CA GLY A 12 11.49 42.91 -22.52
C GLY A 12 11.41 42.74 -21.00
N THR A 13 11.18 43.83 -20.27
CA THR A 13 11.03 43.80 -18.81
C THR A 13 9.79 42.98 -18.38
N PHE A 14 8.68 43.09 -19.10
CA PHE A 14 7.47 42.33 -18.80
C PHE A 14 7.69 40.82 -18.99
N VAL A 15 8.37 40.43 -20.06
CA VAL A 15 8.71 39.02 -20.32
C VAL A 15 9.64 38.47 -19.23
N LEU A 16 10.65 39.24 -18.82
CA LEU A 16 11.55 38.84 -17.73
C LEU A 16 10.80 38.66 -16.39
N LEU A 17 9.88 39.58 -16.07
CA LEU A 17 9.04 39.46 -14.88
C LEU A 17 8.12 38.21 -14.94
N GLY A 18 7.58 37.91 -16.13
CA GLY A 18 6.79 36.68 -16.34
C GLY A 18 7.58 35.41 -16.09
N PHE A 19 8.81 35.34 -16.62
CA PHE A 19 9.69 34.18 -16.33
C PHE A 19 10.12 34.11 -14.86
N ALA A 20 10.40 35.23 -14.23
CA ALA A 20 10.74 35.29 -12.81
C ALA A 20 9.55 34.81 -11.94
N ALA A 21 8.34 35.21 -12.27
CA ALA A 21 7.12 34.76 -11.59
C ALA A 21 6.88 33.27 -11.76
N LEU A 22 7.05 32.74 -12.98
CA LEU A 22 6.95 31.30 -13.26
C LEU A 22 8.01 30.50 -12.48
N PHE A 23 9.25 30.96 -12.49
CA PHE A 23 10.33 30.33 -11.72
C PHE A 23 10.03 30.34 -10.22
N PHE A 24 9.52 31.47 -9.70
CA PHE A 24 9.13 31.58 -8.28
C PHE A 24 7.96 30.64 -7.93
N LEU A 25 6.93 30.54 -8.79
CA LEU A 25 5.82 29.59 -8.60
C LEU A 25 6.28 28.15 -8.63
N THR A 26 7.19 27.81 -9.53
CA THR A 26 7.75 26.43 -9.63
C THR A 26 8.52 26.07 -8.37
N THR A 27 9.34 26.98 -7.83
CA THR A 27 10.07 26.73 -6.58
C THR A 27 9.14 26.65 -5.38
N GLN A 28 8.09 27.45 -5.32
CA GLN A 28 7.07 27.39 -4.26
C GLN A 28 6.31 26.06 -4.26
N THR A 29 5.98 25.52 -5.41
CA THR A 29 5.26 24.25 -5.52
C THR A 29 6.14 23.06 -5.13
N THR A 30 7.42 23.11 -5.48
CA THR A 30 8.40 22.08 -5.11
C THR A 30 8.73 22.11 -3.61
N SER A 31 8.70 23.29 -2.98
CA SER A 31 9.03 23.46 -1.56
C SER A 31 7.95 22.94 -0.59
N ARG A 32 6.73 22.70 -1.07
CA ARG A 32 5.68 22.09 -0.23
C ARG A 32 5.96 20.64 0.17
N GLY A 33 6.88 19.95 -0.54
CA GLY A 33 7.37 18.63 -0.14
C GLY A 33 8.60 18.63 0.75
N ILE A 34 9.29 19.76 0.86
CA ILE A 34 10.47 19.95 1.70
C ILE A 34 10.05 20.87 2.84
N SER A 35 9.61 20.30 3.94
CA SER A 35 9.46 21.03 5.20
C SER A 35 10.83 21.57 5.61
N LEU A 36 11.12 22.83 5.30
CA LEU A 36 12.29 23.56 5.82
C LEU A 36 12.17 23.87 7.32
N GLY A 37 11.11 23.44 7.98
CA GLY A 37 10.98 23.46 9.43
C GLY A 37 11.47 22.13 9.98
N SER A 38 12.55 22.11 10.73
CA SER A 38 13.03 20.98 11.52
C SER A 38 12.02 20.62 12.62
N THR A 39 10.84 20.12 12.25
CA THR A 39 10.05 19.40 13.23
C THR A 39 10.85 18.15 13.60
N PRO A 40 11.14 17.94 14.87
CA PRO A 40 11.81 16.74 15.29
C PRO A 40 10.99 15.53 14.82
N HIS A 41 11.66 14.53 14.27
CA HIS A 41 11.05 13.32 13.74
C HIS A 41 11.90 12.12 14.10
N TYR A 42 11.32 10.96 14.04
CA TYR A 42 12.00 9.69 14.21
C TYR A 42 11.64 8.72 13.07
N ASN A 43 12.54 7.79 12.80
CA ASN A 43 12.40 6.87 11.70
C ASN A 43 11.92 5.51 12.21
N LEU A 44 10.95 4.95 11.53
CA LEU A 44 10.48 3.59 11.74
C LEU A 44 10.67 2.78 10.47
N THR A 45 10.77 1.48 10.62
CA THR A 45 10.82 0.54 9.51
C THR A 45 9.73 -0.50 9.65
N ALA A 46 9.22 -0.99 8.53
CA ALA A 46 8.26 -2.09 8.50
C ALA A 46 8.56 -2.97 7.27
N LYS A 47 8.38 -4.28 7.41
CA LYS A 47 8.62 -5.26 6.34
C LYS A 47 7.29 -5.81 5.85
N PHE A 48 7.06 -5.75 4.55
CA PHE A 48 5.84 -6.23 3.91
C PHE A 48 6.15 -7.29 2.85
N ASP A 49 5.31 -8.31 2.72
CA ASP A 49 5.44 -9.28 1.63
C ASP A 49 5.06 -8.67 0.28
N ASN A 50 4.11 -7.74 0.27
CA ASN A 50 3.69 -7.03 -0.93
C ASN A 50 3.25 -5.60 -0.57
N ILE A 51 3.86 -4.62 -1.22
CA ILE A 51 3.53 -3.20 -1.04
C ILE A 51 2.54 -2.67 -2.08
N GLY A 52 2.24 -3.47 -3.13
CA GLY A 52 1.44 -3.02 -4.27
C GLY A 52 2.06 -1.79 -4.94
N ASP A 53 1.26 -0.73 -5.08
CA ASP A 53 1.68 0.56 -5.68
C ASP A 53 2.03 1.63 -4.63
N LEU A 54 2.53 1.23 -3.45
CA LEU A 54 3.00 2.17 -2.44
C LEU A 54 4.24 2.92 -2.94
N LYS A 55 4.25 4.25 -2.79
CA LYS A 55 5.32 5.12 -3.29
C LYS A 55 6.03 5.85 -2.14
N VAL A 56 7.27 6.24 -2.39
CA VAL A 56 7.96 7.20 -1.54
C VAL A 56 7.17 8.51 -1.50
N GLY A 57 7.03 9.10 -0.32
CA GLY A 57 6.17 10.26 -0.08
C GLY A 57 4.73 9.91 0.31
N ALA A 58 4.31 8.64 0.23
CA ALA A 58 2.99 8.21 0.67
C ALA A 58 2.77 8.57 2.15
N PRO A 59 1.56 9.01 2.55
CA PRO A 59 1.28 9.36 3.93
C PRO A 59 1.27 8.14 4.84
N VAL A 60 1.67 8.35 6.09
CA VAL A 60 1.52 7.42 7.20
C VAL A 60 0.51 8.03 8.15
N SER A 61 -0.56 7.31 8.44
CA SER A 61 -1.66 7.82 9.26
C SER A 61 -2.07 6.83 10.36
N MET A 62 -2.62 7.35 11.45
CA MET A 62 -3.25 6.57 12.51
C MET A 62 -4.61 7.21 12.79
N SER A 63 -5.66 6.41 12.84
CA SER A 63 -7.04 6.89 13.04
C SER A 63 -7.45 8.01 12.06
N GLY A 64 -6.91 8.00 10.83
CA GLY A 64 -7.19 9.01 9.81
C GLY A 64 -6.35 10.30 9.90
N VAL A 65 -5.50 10.44 10.93
CA VAL A 65 -4.61 11.60 11.08
C VAL A 65 -3.24 11.29 10.48
N GLU A 66 -2.74 12.15 9.59
CA GLU A 66 -1.40 12.02 9.04
C GLU A 66 -0.35 12.31 10.12
N MET A 67 0.51 11.33 10.38
CA MET A 67 1.57 11.40 11.38
C MET A 67 2.96 11.47 10.75
N GLY A 68 3.09 11.11 9.48
CA GLY A 68 4.37 11.04 8.82
C GLY A 68 4.26 10.64 7.35
N ARG A 69 5.42 10.29 6.77
CA ARG A 69 5.52 9.90 5.35
C ARG A 69 6.56 8.82 5.13
N VAL A 70 6.33 8.01 4.10
CA VAL A 70 7.30 7.05 3.60
C VAL A 70 8.50 7.78 3.01
N THR A 71 9.71 7.44 3.47
CA THR A 71 10.96 8.08 3.02
C THR A 71 11.76 7.21 2.08
N LYS A 72 11.69 5.88 2.26
CA LYS A 72 12.47 4.93 1.44
C LYS A 72 11.73 3.61 1.33
N ILE A 73 11.85 2.99 0.17
CA ILE A 73 11.42 1.62 -0.10
C ILE A 73 12.61 0.85 -0.65
N ALA A 74 12.91 -0.31 -0.06
CA ALA A 74 14.00 -1.17 -0.48
C ALA A 74 13.52 -2.63 -0.49
N PHE A 75 14.18 -3.48 -1.27
CA PHE A 75 13.94 -4.92 -1.25
C PHE A 75 15.01 -5.62 -0.39
N ASP A 76 14.58 -6.48 0.50
CA ASP A 76 15.47 -7.34 1.28
C ASP A 76 15.58 -8.70 0.57
N PRO A 77 16.76 -9.02 -0.02
CA PRO A 77 16.95 -10.26 -0.76
C PRO A 77 17.10 -11.49 0.15
N LYS A 78 17.28 -11.32 1.46
CA LYS A 78 17.37 -12.44 2.40
C LYS A 78 16.01 -12.93 2.84
N GLU A 79 15.12 -12.01 3.12
CA GLU A 79 13.76 -12.33 3.57
C GLU A 79 12.73 -12.24 2.45
N TYR A 80 13.14 -11.78 1.25
CA TYR A 80 12.26 -11.57 0.09
C TYR A 80 11.09 -10.62 0.39
N LYS A 81 11.33 -9.62 1.26
CA LYS A 81 10.34 -8.64 1.70
C LYS A 81 10.69 -7.23 1.25
N ALA A 82 9.68 -6.41 1.10
CA ALA A 82 9.87 -4.98 0.93
C ALA A 82 10.07 -4.31 2.29
N VAL A 83 11.19 -3.63 2.47
CA VAL A 83 11.50 -2.83 3.66
C VAL A 83 11.09 -1.39 3.38
N VAL A 84 10.11 -0.91 4.11
CA VAL A 84 9.60 0.44 4.01
C VAL A 84 10.11 1.25 5.21
N SER A 85 10.87 2.31 4.93
CA SER A 85 11.27 3.28 5.96
C SER A 85 10.30 4.45 5.94
N MET A 86 9.87 4.88 7.11
CA MET A 86 8.94 5.97 7.29
C MET A 86 9.45 6.93 8.34
N ARG A 87 9.18 8.22 8.16
CA ARG A 87 9.51 9.29 9.08
C ARG A 87 8.24 9.75 9.76
N ILE A 88 8.21 9.67 11.08
CA ILE A 88 7.09 10.05 11.93
C ILE A 88 7.42 11.34 12.66
N ASP A 89 6.46 12.24 12.78
CA ASP A 89 6.59 13.49 13.55
C ASP A 89 6.74 13.15 15.05
N ALA A 90 7.74 13.74 15.70
CA ALA A 90 8.02 13.49 17.12
C ALA A 90 6.91 13.91 18.08
N ARG A 91 5.92 14.69 17.60
CA ARG A 91 4.70 14.96 18.37
C ARG A 91 3.93 13.69 18.71
N TYR A 92 4.10 12.62 17.91
CA TYR A 92 3.43 11.34 18.05
C TYR A 92 4.40 10.26 18.57
N ALA A 93 5.19 10.60 19.61
CA ALA A 93 6.20 9.69 20.16
C ALA A 93 5.64 8.51 20.99
N GLN A 94 4.33 8.47 21.23
CA GLN A 94 3.69 7.46 22.06
C GLN A 94 3.00 6.37 21.23
N ILE A 95 3.68 5.86 20.21
CA ILE A 95 3.19 4.72 19.43
C ILE A 95 3.66 3.44 20.13
N PRO A 96 2.74 2.56 20.59
CA PRO A 96 3.09 1.31 21.25
C PRO A 96 3.96 0.40 20.37
N THR A 97 4.84 -0.37 20.99
CA THR A 97 5.77 -1.27 20.28
C THR A 97 5.06 -2.42 19.56
N ASP A 98 3.88 -2.81 20.01
CA ASP A 98 3.02 -3.83 19.43
C ASP A 98 2.00 -3.28 18.42
N SER A 99 2.23 -2.05 17.94
CA SER A 99 1.40 -1.45 16.89
C SER A 99 1.54 -2.19 15.57
N ASP A 100 0.46 -2.22 14.79
CA ASP A 100 0.35 -2.84 13.48
C ASP A 100 0.47 -1.80 12.36
N ALA A 101 1.11 -2.16 11.25
CA ALA A 101 1.21 -1.35 10.05
C ALA A 101 0.56 -2.07 8.87
N ALA A 102 -0.47 -1.48 8.28
CA ALA A 102 -1.18 -2.03 7.14
C ALA A 102 -1.13 -1.09 5.94
N ILE A 103 -1.10 -1.64 4.73
CA ILE A 103 -1.14 -0.85 3.50
C ILE A 103 -2.56 -0.80 2.98
N TYR A 104 -3.12 0.40 2.95
CA TYR A 104 -4.47 0.69 2.48
C TYR A 104 -4.47 1.46 1.16
N THR A 105 -5.60 1.45 0.48
CA THR A 105 -5.87 2.27 -0.70
C THR A 105 -6.72 3.47 -0.31
N GLN A 106 -6.35 4.65 -0.73
CA GLN A 106 -7.10 5.87 -0.47
C GLN A 106 -8.34 5.93 -1.36
N GLY A 107 -9.48 5.57 -0.82
CA GLY A 107 -10.71 5.38 -1.58
C GLY A 107 -10.66 4.14 -2.48
N LEU A 108 -11.37 4.16 -3.61
CA LEU A 108 -11.45 3.02 -4.54
C LEU A 108 -10.27 2.93 -5.52
N LEU A 109 -9.78 4.08 -5.99
CA LEU A 109 -8.78 4.19 -7.07
C LEU A 109 -7.63 5.13 -6.69
N GLY A 110 -7.50 5.50 -5.42
CA GLY A 110 -6.46 6.39 -4.94
C GLY A 110 -5.11 5.70 -4.75
N GLY A 111 -4.11 6.51 -4.40
CA GLY A 111 -2.78 5.99 -4.04
C GLY A 111 -2.81 5.15 -2.77
N LYS A 112 -1.76 4.36 -2.57
CA LYS A 112 -1.61 3.59 -1.34
C LYS A 112 -0.98 4.43 -0.24
N PHE A 113 -1.36 4.12 1.00
CA PHE A 113 -0.82 4.75 2.21
C PHE A 113 -0.64 3.71 3.31
N ILE A 114 0.13 4.05 4.33
CA ILE A 114 0.32 3.20 5.50
C ILE A 114 -0.62 3.66 6.60
N GLY A 115 -1.48 2.77 7.07
CA GLY A 115 -2.27 2.97 8.27
C GLY A 115 -1.63 2.25 9.45
N LEU A 116 -1.43 2.95 10.55
CA LEU A 116 -0.99 2.40 11.81
C LEU A 116 -2.18 2.16 12.72
N THR A 117 -2.16 1.03 13.41
CA THR A 117 -3.14 0.72 14.47
C THR A 117 -2.37 0.56 15.77
N ALA A 118 -2.77 1.29 16.79
CA ALA A 118 -2.12 1.21 18.08
C ALA A 118 -2.38 -0.14 18.74
N GLY A 119 -1.34 -0.74 19.32
CA GLY A 119 -1.44 -1.89 20.20
C GLY A 119 -1.77 -1.49 21.64
N GLY A 120 -1.53 -2.41 22.59
CA GLY A 120 -1.78 -2.22 24.01
C GLY A 120 -0.54 -2.25 24.89
N ALA A 121 0.67 -2.25 24.30
CA ALA A 121 1.90 -2.26 25.07
C ALA A 121 2.19 -0.93 25.77
N ASP A 122 2.73 -0.99 26.96
CA ASP A 122 3.16 0.19 27.75
C ASP A 122 4.51 0.77 27.27
N THR A 123 5.16 0.11 26.30
CA THR A 123 6.43 0.54 25.71
C THR A 123 6.18 1.17 24.36
N TYR A 124 6.99 2.17 23.98
CA TYR A 124 6.82 2.96 22.77
C TYR A 124 7.96 2.76 21.78
N LEU A 125 7.61 2.86 20.48
CA LEU A 125 8.56 2.83 19.38
C LEU A 125 9.54 4.02 19.47
N LYS A 126 10.81 3.75 19.21
CA LYS A 126 11.90 4.72 19.23
C LYS A 126 12.48 4.90 17.82
N ASP A 127 13.35 5.88 17.66
CA ASP A 127 14.07 6.06 16.40
C ASP A 127 14.82 4.79 16.01
N GLY A 128 14.63 4.36 14.77
CA GLY A 128 15.19 3.11 14.24
C GLY A 128 14.40 1.83 14.59
N SER A 129 13.31 1.92 15.34
CA SER A 129 12.49 0.73 15.66
C SER A 129 11.84 0.15 14.40
N GLN A 130 11.66 -1.17 14.43
CA GLN A 130 10.91 -1.91 13.43
C GLN A 130 9.50 -2.23 13.96
N ILE A 131 8.50 -2.11 13.09
CA ILE A 131 7.16 -2.60 13.33
C ILE A 131 7.09 -4.04 12.84
N ASP A 132 6.80 -4.97 13.74
CA ASP A 132 6.83 -6.40 13.46
C ASP A 132 5.51 -6.91 12.87
N PHE A 133 4.40 -6.32 13.29
CA PHE A 133 3.08 -6.70 12.79
C PHE A 133 2.75 -5.88 11.54
N THR A 134 2.67 -6.57 10.39
CA THR A 134 2.42 -5.91 9.11
C THR A 134 1.38 -6.63 8.30
N GLN A 135 0.52 -5.86 7.62
CA GLN A 135 -0.44 -6.36 6.64
C GLN A 135 -0.10 -5.81 5.26
N SER A 136 0.13 -6.72 4.33
CA SER A 136 0.45 -6.40 2.94
C SER A 136 -0.72 -5.76 2.20
N ALA A 137 -0.42 -5.07 1.11
CA ALA A 137 -1.42 -4.45 0.25
C ALA A 137 -2.37 -5.49 -0.34
N PHE A 138 -3.67 -5.23 -0.26
CA PHE A 138 -4.66 -5.99 -1.01
C PHE A 138 -4.58 -5.65 -2.50
N VAL A 139 -4.50 -6.67 -3.33
CA VAL A 139 -4.57 -6.57 -4.79
C VAL A 139 -6.00 -6.96 -5.18
N LEU A 140 -6.81 -5.97 -5.57
CA LEU A 140 -8.23 -6.16 -5.91
C LEU A 140 -8.43 -7.14 -7.06
N GLU A 141 -7.47 -7.22 -7.98
CA GLU A 141 -7.49 -8.12 -9.13
C GLU A 141 -7.59 -9.60 -8.71
N ASN A 142 -6.94 -9.98 -7.61
CA ASN A 142 -7.01 -11.34 -7.07
C ASN A 142 -8.40 -11.66 -6.52
N LEU A 143 -9.08 -10.70 -5.92
CA LEU A 143 -10.44 -10.88 -5.40
C LEU A 143 -11.46 -10.99 -6.52
N ILE A 144 -11.35 -10.17 -7.56
CA ILE A 144 -12.22 -10.21 -8.73
C ILE A 144 -12.08 -11.56 -9.44
N GLY A 145 -10.85 -12.04 -9.64
CA GLY A 145 -10.59 -13.35 -10.23
C GLY A 145 -11.24 -14.51 -9.43
N GLN A 146 -11.18 -14.44 -8.10
CA GLN A 146 -11.73 -15.45 -7.21
C GLN A 146 -13.26 -15.44 -7.21
N VAL A 147 -13.87 -14.24 -7.21
CA VAL A 147 -15.31 -14.06 -7.31
C VAL A 147 -15.82 -14.57 -8.66
N LEU A 148 -15.16 -14.20 -9.78
CA LEU A 148 -15.53 -14.67 -11.12
C LEU A 148 -15.43 -16.19 -11.24
N ALA A 149 -14.36 -16.79 -10.71
CA ALA A 149 -14.18 -18.24 -10.70
C ALA A 149 -15.26 -18.98 -9.88
N ASN A 150 -15.74 -18.38 -8.81
CA ASN A 150 -16.82 -18.93 -8.01
C ASN A 150 -18.19 -18.81 -8.72
N PHE A 151 -18.45 -17.69 -9.40
CA PHE A 151 -19.66 -17.52 -10.19
C PHE A 151 -19.73 -18.48 -11.37
N THR A 152 -18.63 -18.72 -12.07
CA THR A 152 -18.59 -19.69 -13.18
C THR A 152 -18.76 -21.12 -12.71
N LYS A 153 -18.29 -21.49 -11.52
CA LYS A 153 -18.54 -22.81 -10.92
C LYS A 153 -19.99 -23.00 -10.48
N SER A 154 -20.66 -21.94 -10.05
CA SER A 154 -22.07 -21.98 -9.63
C SER A 154 -23.06 -21.97 -10.81
N SER A 155 -22.60 -21.61 -12.01
CA SER A 155 -23.42 -21.54 -13.23
C SER A 155 -23.25 -22.75 -14.16
N ALA A 156 -22.54 -23.81 -13.74
CA ALA A 156 -22.53 -25.07 -14.48
C ALA A 156 -23.91 -25.73 -14.30
N PRO A 157 -24.67 -26.00 -15.37
CA PRO A 157 -25.93 -26.72 -15.25
C PRO A 157 -25.63 -28.11 -14.67
N ALA A 158 -26.37 -28.49 -13.62
CA ALA A 158 -26.45 -29.85 -13.16
C ALA A 158 -27.05 -30.67 -14.32
N ASP A 159 -26.21 -31.33 -15.05
CA ASP A 159 -26.65 -32.36 -16.03
C ASP A 159 -27.21 -33.52 -15.23
N SER A 160 -28.54 -33.56 -15.17
CA SER A 160 -29.33 -34.65 -14.68
C SER A 160 -29.41 -35.72 -15.77
N GLY A 161 -28.47 -36.64 -15.73
CA GLY A 161 -28.42 -37.82 -16.60
C GLY A 161 -28.14 -39.08 -15.80
N SER A 162 -29.15 -39.59 -15.07
CA SER A 162 -29.19 -40.98 -14.71
C SER A 162 -29.64 -41.81 -15.92
N PRO A 163 -29.01 -42.93 -16.18
CA PRO A 163 -29.73 -44.11 -16.61
C PRO A 163 -29.69 -45.18 -15.52
N LYS A 164 -30.86 -45.47 -15.02
CA LYS A 164 -31.23 -46.70 -14.38
C LYS A 164 -30.90 -47.87 -15.33
N SER A 165 -30.18 -48.86 -14.86
CA SER A 165 -30.19 -50.19 -15.45
C SER A 165 -30.30 -51.21 -14.33
N ASP A 166 -31.36 -51.98 -14.47
CA ASP A 166 -31.86 -53.04 -13.62
C ASP A 166 -30.85 -54.16 -13.40
N ALA A 167 -31.06 -54.82 -12.27
CA ALA A 167 -30.47 -56.05 -11.76
C ALA A 167 -30.73 -57.26 -12.70
N PRO A 168 -30.13 -58.48 -12.48
CA PRO A 168 -30.51 -59.29 -11.32
C PRO A 168 -29.41 -60.17 -10.64
N ALA A 169 -29.69 -60.41 -9.39
CA ALA A 169 -29.52 -61.64 -8.54
C ALA A 169 -28.40 -62.65 -8.76
N ALA A 170 -27.54 -62.78 -7.72
CA ALA A 170 -27.18 -63.98 -6.92
C ALA A 170 -26.50 -65.19 -7.59
N PRO A 171 -25.85 -66.12 -6.84
CA PRO A 171 -25.62 -66.26 -5.42
C PRO A 171 -24.18 -66.69 -4.96
N GLN A 172 -23.93 -66.55 -3.68
CA GLN A 172 -23.14 -67.39 -2.75
C GLN A 172 -21.95 -68.22 -3.22
N THR A 173 -20.80 -68.13 -2.58
CA THR A 173 -20.20 -69.31 -1.89
C THR A 173 -19.14 -68.83 -0.85
N LYS A 174 -19.23 -69.42 0.32
CA LYS A 174 -18.30 -69.50 1.45
C LYS A 174 -16.94 -70.09 1.07
N ALA A 175 -15.93 -69.73 1.78
CA ALA A 175 -14.98 -70.56 2.53
C ALA A 175 -13.78 -69.70 2.89
N THR A 176 -13.56 -69.39 4.15
CA THR A 176 -12.74 -70.15 5.10
C THR A 176 -11.28 -70.32 4.65
N GLU A 177 -10.42 -69.78 5.41
CA GLU A 177 -9.33 -70.45 6.18
C GLU A 177 -8.00 -69.69 6.18
N LYS A 178 -7.65 -69.21 7.41
CA LYS A 178 -6.46 -69.49 8.20
C LYS A 178 -5.03 -69.17 7.69
N ALA A 179 -4.41 -68.42 8.57
CA ALA A 179 -3.11 -68.63 9.19
C ALA A 179 -1.81 -68.54 8.36
N LYS A 180 -0.97 -67.55 8.61
CA LYS A 180 0.27 -67.67 9.43
C LYS A 180 0.87 -66.28 9.65
#